data_e7d08ec4e9de4d29ada35ae158939654
#
_entry.id   e7d08ec4e9de4d29ada35ae158939654
#
_cell.length_a   1.000
_cell.length_b   1.000
_cell.length_c   1.000
_cell.angle_alpha   90.00
_cell.angle_beta   90.00
_cell.angle_gamma   90.00
#
_symmetry.space_group_name_H-M   'P 1'
#
loop_
_entity.id
_entity.type
_entity.pdbx_description
1 polymer ?
#
loop_
_entity_poly.entity_id
_entity_poly.type
_entity_poly.pdbx_seq_one_letter_code
_entity_poly.pdbx_strand_id
1 'polypeptide(L)'
;MVVIRREGTAQLLVVGPLPKAGAVAWGEGAEILWIKFKLGAFMPHLPITHYLDQEAALPAATGQAFWLHGSTWQLPTFANTETFVDQLVREEILVLDPLVGAALQDQLPVTAPRTVRHHFLHATGLTQCTIRQMQRAQQAAALLREGVSILDTTDALGYFDQPHLTRSLKQFVGHTPAQLLHHSQP
;
A
#
# COMPACT_ATOMS: atom_id res chain seq x y z
N MET A 1 -0.65 2.01 -7.83
CA MET A 1 -0.65 3.00 -8.93
C MET A 1 -1.80 3.97 -8.72
N VAL A 2 -1.66 5.21 -9.16
CA VAL A 2 -2.71 6.22 -9.04
C VAL A 2 -2.88 6.90 -10.39
N VAL A 3 -4.10 6.90 -10.91
CA VAL A 3 -4.47 7.73 -12.07
C VAL A 3 -5.14 9.00 -11.55
N ILE A 4 -4.63 10.12 -11.97
CA ILE A 4 -5.17 11.43 -11.65
C ILE A 4 -5.68 12.04 -12.94
N ARG A 5 -6.96 12.44 -12.96
CA ARG A 5 -7.58 13.17 -14.07
C ARG A 5 -8.01 14.54 -13.60
N ARG A 6 -7.60 15.56 -14.33
CA ARG A 6 -7.97 16.94 -14.02
C ARG A 6 -7.96 17.78 -15.30
N GLU A 7 -9.04 18.54 -15.53
CA GLU A 7 -9.13 19.55 -16.61
C GLU A 7 -8.67 19.02 -17.99
N GLY A 8 -9.09 17.79 -18.36
CA GLY A 8 -8.73 17.17 -19.64
C GLY A 8 -7.32 16.56 -19.71
N THR A 9 -6.53 16.67 -18.64
CA THR A 9 -5.25 15.98 -18.50
C THR A 9 -5.38 14.74 -17.66
N ALA A 10 -4.60 13.70 -17.96
CA ALA A 10 -4.55 12.49 -17.16
C ALA A 10 -3.11 12.03 -16.99
N GLN A 11 -2.76 11.59 -15.79
CA GLN A 11 -1.43 11.13 -15.43
C GLN A 11 -1.51 9.84 -14.62
N LEU A 12 -0.57 8.92 -14.84
CA LEU A 12 -0.40 7.73 -14.03
C LEU A 12 0.86 7.85 -13.19
N LEU A 13 0.69 7.68 -11.88
CA LEU A 13 1.78 7.63 -10.92
C LEU A 13 1.98 6.20 -10.41
N VAL A 14 3.23 5.79 -10.29
CA VAL A 14 3.62 4.67 -9.44
C VAL A 14 3.95 5.23 -8.07
N VAL A 15 3.21 4.81 -7.06
CA VAL A 15 3.44 5.19 -5.66
C VAL A 15 4.08 4.01 -4.96
N GLY A 16 5.25 4.22 -4.39
CA GLY A 16 5.97 3.21 -3.63
C GLY A 16 5.36 2.95 -2.24
N PRO A 17 5.95 2.05 -1.48
CA PRO A 17 5.51 1.79 -0.13
C PRO A 17 5.65 3.04 0.73
N LEU A 18 4.60 3.35 1.47
CA LEU A 18 4.58 4.46 2.42
C LEU A 18 4.74 3.88 3.84
N PRO A 19 5.94 3.91 4.42
CA PRO A 19 6.20 3.33 5.73
C PRO A 19 5.62 4.16 6.89
N LYS A 20 5.06 5.33 6.56
CA LYS A 20 4.40 6.23 7.52
C LYS A 20 3.11 6.75 6.92
N ALA A 21 2.17 7.09 7.79
CA ALA A 21 0.99 7.82 7.37
C ALA A 21 1.38 9.21 6.85
N GLY A 22 0.76 9.61 5.77
CA GLY A 22 0.92 10.94 5.16
C GLY A 22 -0.40 11.41 4.56
N ALA A 23 -0.54 12.70 4.37
CA ALA A 23 -1.63 13.30 3.61
C ALA A 23 -1.11 13.67 2.22
N VAL A 24 -1.85 13.31 1.19
CA VAL A 24 -1.57 13.71 -0.19
C VAL A 24 -2.71 14.58 -0.66
N ALA A 25 -2.41 15.78 -1.15
CA ALA A 25 -3.40 16.69 -1.72
C ALA A 25 -3.28 16.66 -3.26
N TRP A 26 -4.35 16.28 -3.92
CA TRP A 26 -4.38 16.19 -5.39
C TRP A 26 -5.00 17.42 -6.08
N GLY A 27 -5.36 18.45 -5.31
CA GLY A 27 -6.07 19.64 -5.76
C GLY A 27 -7.59 19.42 -5.92
N GLU A 28 -8.33 20.52 -5.97
CA GLU A 28 -9.79 20.49 -6.13
C GLU A 28 -10.17 20.02 -7.54
N GLY A 29 -11.27 19.26 -7.64
CA GLY A 29 -11.82 18.77 -8.90
C GLY A 29 -11.05 17.65 -9.57
N ALA A 30 -10.05 17.06 -8.93
CA ALA A 30 -9.34 15.90 -9.46
C ALA A 30 -10.15 14.61 -9.27
N GLU A 31 -10.32 13.82 -10.34
CA GLU A 31 -10.79 12.44 -10.28
C GLU A 31 -9.60 11.53 -10.03
N ILE A 32 -9.69 10.68 -9.00
CA ILE A 32 -8.58 9.82 -8.58
C ILE A 32 -9.02 8.35 -8.62
N LEU A 33 -8.31 7.54 -9.42
CA LEU A 33 -8.40 6.10 -9.41
C LEU A 33 -7.17 5.52 -8.71
N TRP A 34 -7.36 4.94 -7.53
CA TRP A 34 -6.29 4.30 -6.78
C TRP A 34 -6.31 2.79 -6.94
N ILE A 35 -5.30 2.24 -7.60
CA ILE A 35 -5.12 0.79 -7.80
C ILE A 35 -4.11 0.28 -6.77
N LYS A 36 -4.60 -0.45 -5.77
CA LYS A 36 -3.78 -1.07 -4.72
C LYS A 36 -3.54 -2.54 -5.05
N PHE A 37 -2.29 -2.92 -5.16
CA PHE A 37 -1.90 -4.31 -5.37
C PHE A 37 -1.84 -5.08 -4.04
N LYS A 38 -1.98 -6.40 -4.12
CA LYS A 38 -1.75 -7.29 -2.97
C LYS A 38 -0.31 -7.15 -2.49
N LEU A 39 -0.13 -7.31 -1.19
CA LEU A 39 1.21 -7.30 -0.61
C LEU A 39 2.05 -8.45 -1.18
N GLY A 40 3.27 -8.13 -1.62
CA GLY A 40 4.13 -9.04 -2.36
C GLY A 40 3.98 -8.94 -3.88
N ALA A 41 3.01 -8.19 -4.41
CA ALA A 41 2.97 -7.87 -5.82
C ALA A 41 3.93 -6.70 -6.12
N PHE A 42 4.77 -6.87 -7.14
CA PHE A 42 5.78 -5.88 -7.54
C PHE A 42 6.03 -5.92 -9.04
N MET A 43 6.69 -4.90 -9.56
CA MET A 43 7.11 -4.78 -10.96
C MET A 43 8.63 -4.98 -11.05
N PRO A 44 9.14 -6.10 -11.62
CA PRO A 44 10.57 -6.40 -11.64
C PRO A 44 11.43 -5.32 -12.30
N HIS A 45 10.90 -4.64 -13.30
CA HIS A 45 11.59 -3.57 -14.04
C HIS A 45 11.50 -2.19 -13.36
N LEU A 46 10.72 -2.07 -12.27
CA LEU A 46 10.62 -0.86 -11.43
C LEU A 46 11.02 -1.21 -10.00
N PRO A 47 12.34 -1.21 -9.67
CA PRO A 47 12.81 -1.59 -8.33
C PRO A 47 12.15 -0.74 -7.24
N ILE A 48 11.32 -1.37 -6.43
CA ILE A 48 10.47 -0.69 -5.43
C ILE A 48 11.26 0.10 -4.40
N THR A 49 12.52 -0.29 -4.16
CA THR A 49 13.43 0.42 -3.25
C THR A 49 13.74 1.85 -3.70
N HIS A 50 13.63 2.15 -5.00
CA HIS A 50 13.82 3.49 -5.54
C HIS A 50 12.60 4.40 -5.31
N TYR A 51 11.46 3.81 -4.97
CA TYR A 51 10.18 4.52 -4.76
C TYR A 51 9.72 4.49 -3.30
N LEU A 52 10.58 4.08 -2.37
CA LEU A 52 10.23 4.07 -0.95
C LEU A 52 9.93 5.50 -0.49
N ASP A 53 8.72 5.72 0.04
CA ASP A 53 8.21 7.04 0.44
C ASP A 53 8.21 8.08 -0.70
N GLN A 54 8.10 7.62 -1.94
CA GLN A 54 8.14 8.45 -3.14
C GLN A 54 7.10 8.00 -4.17
N GLU A 55 6.82 8.90 -5.09
CA GLU A 55 6.01 8.63 -6.27
C GLU A 55 6.78 9.04 -7.54
N ALA A 56 6.47 8.39 -8.66
CA ALA A 56 7.01 8.75 -9.95
C ALA A 56 5.93 8.70 -11.01
N ALA A 57 5.87 9.73 -11.84
CA ALA A 57 5.01 9.76 -13.00
C ALA A 57 5.55 8.84 -14.08
N LEU A 58 4.69 8.00 -14.66
CA LEU A 58 5.03 7.27 -15.86
C LEU A 58 4.94 8.23 -17.08
N PRO A 59 5.86 8.10 -18.05
CA PRO A 59 5.87 8.98 -19.21
C PRO A 59 4.57 8.88 -20.00
N ALA A 60 3.94 10.02 -20.30
CA ALA A 60 2.77 10.07 -21.15
C ALA A 60 3.15 9.72 -22.61
N ALA A 61 2.33 8.90 -23.25
CA ALA A 61 2.41 8.63 -24.70
C ALA A 61 1.43 9.53 -25.46
N THR A 62 0.22 9.65 -24.94
CA THR A 62 -0.84 10.57 -25.42
C THR A 62 -1.65 11.04 -24.22
N GLY A 63 -2.68 11.85 -24.41
CA GLY A 63 -3.57 12.29 -23.32
C GLY A 63 -4.34 11.17 -22.61
N GLN A 64 -4.42 9.97 -23.19
CA GLN A 64 -5.12 8.80 -22.65
C GLN A 64 -4.23 7.56 -22.54
N ALA A 65 -2.92 7.69 -22.80
CA ALA A 65 -1.98 6.58 -22.83
C ALA A 65 -0.62 6.97 -22.22
N PHE A 66 0.08 5.97 -21.70
CA PHE A 66 1.39 6.12 -21.06
C PHE A 66 2.35 5.02 -21.53
N TRP A 67 3.64 5.25 -21.30
CA TRP A 67 4.69 4.28 -21.58
C TRP A 67 4.98 3.42 -20.34
N LEU A 68 4.96 2.10 -20.50
CA LEU A 68 5.38 1.16 -19.47
C LEU A 68 6.09 -0.03 -20.13
N HIS A 69 7.27 -0.36 -19.66
CA HIS A 69 8.07 -1.51 -20.12
C HIS A 69 8.20 -1.59 -21.64
N GLY A 70 8.51 -0.45 -22.29
CA GLY A 70 8.73 -0.39 -23.73
C GLY A 70 7.47 -0.43 -24.61
N SER A 71 6.28 -0.49 -24.01
CA SER A 71 4.99 -0.53 -24.70
C SER A 71 4.10 0.63 -24.28
N THR A 72 3.17 0.98 -25.18
CA THR A 72 2.13 1.99 -24.90
C THR A 72 0.92 1.32 -24.29
N TRP A 73 0.45 1.84 -23.17
CA TRP A 73 -0.69 1.35 -22.39
C TRP A 73 -1.77 2.41 -22.31
N GLN A 74 -3.03 1.99 -22.40
CA GLN A 74 -4.16 2.88 -22.15
C GLN A 74 -4.30 3.14 -20.64
N LEU A 75 -4.61 4.38 -20.27
CA LEU A 75 -4.89 4.74 -18.89
C LEU A 75 -6.13 3.97 -18.38
N PRO A 76 -6.01 3.23 -17.26
CA PRO A 76 -7.15 2.51 -16.71
C PRO A 76 -8.23 3.46 -16.21
N THR A 77 -9.46 2.99 -16.25
CA THR A 77 -10.65 3.62 -15.70
C THR A 77 -11.26 2.73 -14.64
N PHE A 78 -12.23 3.21 -13.88
CA PHE A 78 -12.96 2.35 -12.93
C PHE A 78 -13.59 1.12 -13.60
N ALA A 79 -14.05 1.26 -14.86
CA ALA A 79 -14.72 0.19 -15.59
C ALA A 79 -13.78 -0.91 -16.11
N ASN A 80 -12.49 -0.60 -16.36
CA ASN A 80 -11.53 -1.56 -16.93
C ASN A 80 -10.32 -1.88 -16.05
N THR A 81 -10.34 -1.46 -14.79
CA THR A 81 -9.21 -1.67 -13.85
C THR A 81 -8.82 -3.13 -13.74
N GLU A 82 -9.79 -4.06 -13.63
CA GLU A 82 -9.50 -5.50 -13.52
C GLU A 82 -8.81 -6.01 -14.79
N THR A 83 -9.35 -5.72 -15.97
CA THR A 83 -8.74 -6.10 -17.25
C THR A 83 -7.33 -5.53 -17.40
N PHE A 84 -7.11 -4.30 -16.95
CA PHE A 84 -5.80 -3.67 -16.96
C PHE A 84 -4.81 -4.41 -16.05
N VAL A 85 -5.22 -4.77 -14.82
CA VAL A 85 -4.36 -5.53 -13.89
C VAL A 85 -4.08 -6.93 -14.42
N ASP A 86 -5.08 -7.62 -14.97
CA ASP A 86 -4.92 -8.95 -15.59
C ASP A 86 -3.93 -8.91 -16.75
N GLN A 87 -3.94 -7.85 -17.54
CA GLN A 87 -2.98 -7.68 -18.62
C GLN A 87 -1.56 -7.46 -18.08
N LEU A 88 -1.36 -6.63 -17.03
CA LEU A 88 -0.05 -6.46 -16.38
C LEU A 88 0.51 -7.80 -15.86
N VAL A 89 -0.35 -8.65 -15.31
CA VAL A 89 0.04 -9.99 -14.82
C VAL A 89 0.38 -10.90 -15.98
N ARG A 90 -0.43 -10.94 -17.04
CA ARG A 90 -0.22 -11.78 -18.23
C ARG A 90 1.08 -11.45 -18.96
N GLU A 91 1.45 -10.17 -19.00
CA GLU A 91 2.69 -9.70 -19.63
C GLU A 91 3.89 -9.71 -18.64
N GLU A 92 3.72 -10.32 -17.47
CA GLU A 92 4.76 -10.43 -16.43
C GLU A 92 5.33 -9.07 -15.97
N ILE A 93 4.60 -7.98 -16.23
CA ILE A 93 4.94 -6.64 -15.75
C ILE A 93 4.66 -6.52 -14.27
N LEU A 94 3.57 -7.13 -13.80
CA LEU A 94 3.20 -7.27 -12.40
C LEU A 94 3.30 -8.74 -11.99
N VAL A 95 4.16 -9.04 -11.04
CA VAL A 95 4.36 -10.41 -10.52
C VAL A 95 4.07 -10.45 -9.02
N LEU A 96 3.69 -11.62 -8.51
CA LEU A 96 3.46 -11.85 -7.09
C LEU A 96 4.57 -12.73 -6.52
N ASP A 97 5.22 -12.27 -5.45
CA ASP A 97 6.16 -13.09 -4.70
C ASP A 97 5.39 -14.01 -3.74
N PRO A 98 5.35 -15.34 -4.00
CA PRO A 98 4.56 -16.26 -3.21
C PRO A 98 5.10 -16.41 -1.77
N LEU A 99 6.40 -16.20 -1.56
CA LEU A 99 7.03 -16.35 -0.26
C LEU A 99 6.62 -15.23 0.69
N VAL A 100 6.43 -14.01 0.18
CA VAL A 100 5.91 -12.89 0.99
C VAL A 100 4.51 -13.20 1.50
N GLY A 101 3.62 -13.70 0.62
CA GLY A 101 2.25 -14.10 0.99
C GLY A 101 2.24 -15.20 2.05
N ALA A 102 2.99 -16.27 1.84
CA ALA A 102 3.12 -17.39 2.77
C ALA A 102 3.68 -16.97 4.14
N ALA A 103 4.69 -16.08 4.14
CA ALA A 103 5.30 -15.56 5.36
C ALA A 103 4.35 -14.74 6.25
N LEU A 104 3.42 -14.01 5.63
CA LEU A 104 2.43 -13.21 6.36
C LEU A 104 1.30 -14.04 6.95
N GLN A 105 1.08 -15.23 6.38
CA GLN A 105 0.10 -16.22 6.87
C GLN A 105 0.73 -17.24 7.83
N ASP A 106 2.00 -17.06 8.21
CA ASP A 106 2.79 -18.02 9.01
C ASP A 106 2.82 -19.45 8.39
N GLN A 107 2.70 -19.54 7.05
CA GLN A 107 2.70 -20.77 6.25
C GLN A 107 4.03 -20.98 5.51
N LEU A 108 5.12 -20.42 6.03
CA LEU A 108 6.42 -20.59 5.42
C LEU A 108 6.88 -22.05 5.46
N PRO A 109 7.37 -22.62 4.34
CA PRO A 109 8.23 -23.80 4.39
C PRO A 109 9.49 -23.45 5.18
N VAL A 110 10.24 -24.47 5.63
CA VAL A 110 11.52 -24.28 6.32
C VAL A 110 12.44 -23.46 5.42
N THR A 111 12.52 -22.17 5.67
CA THR A 111 13.28 -21.22 4.85
C THR A 111 14.15 -20.37 5.76
N ALA A 112 15.41 -20.13 5.33
CA ALA A 112 16.34 -19.32 6.10
C ALA A 112 15.80 -17.89 6.29
N PRO A 113 15.91 -17.29 7.50
CA PRO A 113 15.42 -15.94 7.78
C PRO A 113 16.00 -14.87 6.84
N ARG A 114 17.23 -15.06 6.37
CA ARG A 114 17.90 -14.16 5.40
C ARG A 114 17.17 -14.16 4.06
N THR A 115 16.73 -15.32 3.58
CA THR A 115 15.97 -15.46 2.34
C THR A 115 14.64 -14.75 2.44
N VAL A 116 13.90 -14.99 3.53
CA VAL A 116 12.61 -14.29 3.79
C VAL A 116 12.80 -12.77 3.77
N ARG A 117 13.82 -12.28 4.50
CA ARG A 117 14.12 -10.83 4.51
C ARG A 117 14.42 -10.29 3.11
N HIS A 118 15.19 -11.02 2.31
CA HIS A 118 15.52 -10.62 0.93
C HIS A 118 14.26 -10.49 0.08
N HIS A 119 13.36 -11.49 0.10
CA HIS A 119 12.10 -11.46 -0.63
C HIS A 119 11.21 -10.28 -0.20
N PHE A 120 11.08 -10.03 1.11
CA PHE A 120 10.33 -8.86 1.59
C PHE A 120 10.89 -7.54 1.08
N LEU A 121 12.19 -7.32 1.21
CA LEU A 121 12.83 -6.09 0.76
C LEU A 121 12.72 -5.93 -0.77
N HIS A 122 12.88 -7.01 -1.53
CA HIS A 122 12.80 -7.01 -2.98
C HIS A 122 11.37 -6.71 -3.48
N ALA A 123 10.37 -7.40 -2.93
CA ALA A 123 8.99 -7.28 -3.40
C ALA A 123 8.21 -6.11 -2.78
N THR A 124 8.58 -5.64 -1.59
CA THR A 124 7.81 -4.63 -0.87
C THR A 124 8.61 -3.38 -0.46
N GLY A 125 9.93 -3.40 -0.58
CA GLY A 125 10.81 -2.36 -0.06
C GLY A 125 10.87 -2.28 1.47
N LEU A 126 10.12 -3.11 2.19
CA LEU A 126 9.97 -3.07 3.64
C LEU A 126 10.36 -4.41 4.27
N THR A 127 10.69 -4.39 5.56
CA THR A 127 10.92 -5.63 6.31
C THR A 127 9.60 -6.27 6.72
N GLN A 128 9.59 -7.60 6.90
CA GLN A 128 8.43 -8.32 7.44
C GLN A 128 7.96 -7.72 8.77
N CYS A 129 8.89 -7.36 9.66
CA CYS A 129 8.58 -6.74 10.94
C CYS A 129 7.82 -5.41 10.76
N THR A 130 8.30 -4.54 9.87
CA THR A 130 7.62 -3.27 9.56
C THR A 130 6.20 -3.50 9.04
N ILE A 131 6.03 -4.45 8.12
CA ILE A 131 4.72 -4.77 7.56
C ILE A 131 3.77 -5.30 8.63
N ARG A 132 4.22 -6.21 9.50
CA ARG A 132 3.41 -6.70 10.62
C ARG A 132 3.02 -5.59 11.60
N GLN A 133 3.91 -4.62 11.86
CA GLN A 133 3.58 -3.45 12.66
C GLN A 133 2.52 -2.57 11.99
N MET A 134 2.62 -2.35 10.67
CA MET A 134 1.61 -1.62 9.91
C MET A 134 0.24 -2.32 9.95
N GLN A 135 0.21 -3.63 9.72
CA GLN A 135 -1.03 -4.41 9.78
C GLN A 135 -1.66 -4.37 11.18
N ARG A 136 -0.85 -4.52 12.23
CA ARG A 136 -1.31 -4.42 13.62
C ARG A 136 -1.90 -3.04 13.93
N ALA A 137 -1.27 -1.96 13.44
CA ALA A 137 -1.80 -0.60 13.61
C ALA A 137 -3.12 -0.39 12.85
N GLN A 138 -3.26 -0.97 11.65
CA GLN A 138 -4.52 -0.92 10.89
C GLN A 138 -5.64 -1.69 11.60
N GLN A 139 -5.35 -2.86 12.17
CA GLN A 139 -6.30 -3.62 12.99
C GLN A 139 -6.73 -2.84 14.23
N ALA A 140 -5.76 -2.19 14.92
CA ALA A 140 -6.08 -1.33 16.06
C ALA A 140 -6.99 -0.16 15.66
N ALA A 141 -6.73 0.46 14.51
CA ALA A 141 -7.58 1.54 14.01
C ALA A 141 -8.99 1.05 13.67
N ALA A 142 -9.14 -0.17 13.15
CA ALA A 142 -10.45 -0.78 12.88
C ALA A 142 -11.23 -0.99 14.19
N LEU A 143 -10.64 -1.65 15.19
CA LEU A 143 -11.28 -1.88 16.48
C LEU A 143 -11.71 -0.58 17.15
N LEU A 144 -10.87 0.45 17.15
CA LEU A 144 -11.21 1.75 17.72
C LEU A 144 -12.37 2.43 16.98
N ARG A 145 -12.44 2.30 15.65
CA ARG A 145 -13.57 2.82 14.85
C ARG A 145 -14.86 2.05 15.11
N GLU A 146 -14.78 0.78 15.50
CA GLU A 146 -15.92 -0.04 15.95
C GLU A 146 -16.34 0.26 17.38
N GLY A 147 -15.66 1.19 18.09
CA GLY A 147 -15.98 1.61 19.44
C GLY A 147 -15.33 0.77 20.53
N VAL A 148 -14.40 -0.13 20.19
CA VAL A 148 -13.63 -0.89 21.20
C VAL A 148 -12.76 0.07 21.99
N SER A 149 -12.69 -0.11 23.31
CA SER A 149 -11.93 0.78 24.19
C SER A 149 -10.44 0.75 23.88
N ILE A 150 -9.72 1.84 24.23
CA ILE A 150 -8.27 1.93 24.06
C ILE A 150 -7.55 0.82 24.83
N LEU A 151 -8.01 0.52 26.02
CA LEU A 151 -7.43 -0.52 26.89
C LEU A 151 -7.59 -1.90 26.24
N ASP A 152 -8.84 -2.26 25.87
CA ASP A 152 -9.13 -3.55 25.25
C ASP A 152 -8.38 -3.73 23.91
N THR A 153 -8.28 -2.65 23.11
CA THR A 153 -7.51 -2.66 21.86
C THR A 153 -6.01 -2.90 22.13
N THR A 154 -5.47 -2.28 23.19
CA THR A 154 -4.06 -2.44 23.59
C THR A 154 -3.79 -3.90 23.94
N ASP A 155 -4.64 -4.49 24.77
CA ASP A 155 -4.49 -5.86 25.24
C ASP A 155 -4.73 -6.88 24.11
N ALA A 156 -5.81 -6.74 23.34
CA ALA A 156 -6.16 -7.66 22.27
C ALA A 156 -5.09 -7.77 21.18
N LEU A 157 -4.37 -6.67 20.90
CA LEU A 157 -3.34 -6.65 19.85
C LEU A 157 -1.91 -6.73 20.40
N GLY A 158 -1.72 -6.96 21.70
CA GLY A 158 -0.42 -7.17 22.33
C GLY A 158 0.50 -5.94 22.27
N TYR A 159 -0.06 -4.74 22.41
CA TYR A 159 0.73 -3.56 22.69
C TYR A 159 1.16 -3.55 24.14
N PHE A 160 2.37 -3.08 24.40
CA PHE A 160 2.90 -3.05 25.77
C PHE A 160 2.12 -2.09 26.68
N ASP A 161 1.73 -0.94 26.13
CA ASP A 161 0.98 0.10 26.84
C ASP A 161 0.23 1.01 25.85
N GLN A 162 -0.65 1.87 26.36
CA GLN A 162 -1.36 2.87 25.55
C GLN A 162 -0.43 3.87 24.83
N PRO A 163 0.68 4.36 25.40
CA PRO A 163 1.65 5.16 24.68
C PRO A 163 2.26 4.46 23.47
N HIS A 164 2.54 3.16 23.58
CA HIS A 164 3.03 2.33 22.45
C HIS A 164 1.98 2.23 21.34
N LEU A 165 0.73 1.93 21.66
CA LEU A 165 -0.38 1.95 20.71
C LEU A 165 -0.51 3.32 20.05
N THR A 166 -0.47 4.41 20.82
CA THR A 166 -0.59 5.77 20.30
C THR A 166 0.52 6.12 19.32
N ARG A 167 1.78 5.79 19.64
CA ARG A 167 2.91 5.99 18.71
C ARG A 167 2.75 5.20 17.42
N SER A 168 2.35 3.93 17.52
CA SER A 168 2.11 3.06 16.36
C SER A 168 1.01 3.60 15.45
N LEU A 169 -0.13 4.01 16.02
CA LEU A 169 -1.24 4.59 15.27
C LEU A 169 -0.85 5.92 14.60
N LYS A 170 -0.17 6.81 15.31
CA LYS A 170 0.33 8.06 14.70
C LYS A 170 1.28 7.79 13.54
N GLN A 171 2.18 6.83 13.70
CA GLN A 171 3.16 6.50 12.68
C GLN A 171 2.52 5.89 11.43
N PHE A 172 1.63 4.90 11.58
CA PHE A 172 1.15 4.09 10.46
C PHE A 172 -0.26 4.43 9.97
N VAL A 173 -1.06 5.14 10.80
CA VAL A 173 -2.44 5.51 10.48
C VAL A 173 -2.63 7.03 10.43
N GLY A 174 -1.75 7.79 11.10
CA GLY A 174 -1.80 9.26 11.13
C GLY A 174 -2.74 9.85 12.18
N HIS A 175 -3.42 9.02 12.95
CA HIS A 175 -4.42 9.42 13.94
C HIS A 175 -4.08 8.91 15.33
N THR A 176 -4.56 9.63 16.36
CA THR A 176 -4.51 9.13 17.74
C THR A 176 -5.70 8.20 18.02
N PRO A 177 -5.62 7.33 19.07
CA PRO A 177 -6.76 6.53 19.49
C PRO A 177 -8.02 7.36 19.74
N ALA A 178 -7.89 8.51 20.41
CA ALA A 178 -9.03 9.38 20.69
C ALA A 178 -9.67 9.95 19.42
N GLN A 179 -8.87 10.35 18.42
CA GLN A 179 -9.39 10.82 17.13
C GLN A 179 -10.17 9.72 16.40
N LEU A 180 -9.69 8.46 16.44
CA LEU A 180 -10.36 7.33 15.79
C LEU A 180 -11.69 7.01 16.45
N LEU A 181 -11.78 7.05 17.78
CA LEU A 181 -13.03 6.85 18.52
C LEU A 181 -14.06 7.96 18.24
N HIS A 182 -13.63 9.23 18.11
CA HIS A 182 -14.53 10.34 17.82
C HIS A 182 -15.11 10.31 16.41
N HIS A 183 -14.42 9.73 15.43
CA HIS A 183 -14.93 9.57 14.05
C HIS A 183 -15.99 8.46 13.94
N SER A 184 -16.24 7.71 15.00
CA SER A 184 -17.23 6.63 15.08
C SER A 184 -18.56 7.08 15.69
N GLN A 185 -18.66 8.33 16.16
CA GLN A 185 -19.93 8.89 16.63
C GLN A 185 -20.62 9.59 15.49
N PRO A 186 -21.89 9.22 15.16
CA PRO A 186 -22.69 9.82 14.09
C PRO A 186 -22.97 11.30 14.34
#